data_de8ba2b203dd753e4b984d7f723ebe58
#
_entry.id   de8ba2b203dd753e4b984d7f723ebe58
#
_cell.length_a   1.000
_cell.length_b   1.000
_cell.length_c   1.000
_cell.angle_alpha   90.00
_cell.angle_beta   90.00
_cell.angle_gamma   90.00
#
_symmetry.space_group_name_H-M   'P 1'
#
loop_
_entity.id
_entity.type
_entity.pdbx_description
1 polymer ?
#
loop_
_entity_poly.entity_id
_entity_poly.type
_entity_poly.pdbx_seq_one_letter_code
_entity_poly.pdbx_strand_id
1 'polypeptide(L)'
;MFPALLLICGCGEGAATPPREPSSEIAVAPPVTRAETPPDGAALLQASLEGAAGIDTAAPGAPSAAPAMPPVGHLTGPGHLAHAFEVLASLEDGHRHDDVRVLQYGDSHTASDLGVAVFRHALQARFGEGGRGFVPVGRPWKTFGGEGLHTGMDAEFEPTRVKYAKGTFAGEGGCYGLLGVGIETQRANAKAWTEVAAPASHIELAYAAEPQGGSFDVLIDGSRAGRIATRGAEAKGGYFAFDVTDAPHRVEVRAVGDGDVRIYGMNLDRPSAGVVVDALGINGAQFTTPLRWGEACFAEQIRHVSPDLVVLAYGTNEALEAGLTDAQLERQMVDLLGRVARAQPTVSCLILGPPDLARRQRTAKVGKDGWTTWPRVTEVVAIEKRVAEAAGCAFYDQMEAMGGAGSMAQWASETDPRGGRDRVHLRRTGYAQLATSLATDLTHAYDEWRAQKGVAPSPKVEH
;
A
#
# COMPACT_ATOMS: atom_id res chain seq x y z
N MET A 1 33.09 -51.67 33.30
CA MET A 1 32.92 -52.21 34.65
C MET A 1 31.54 -51.79 35.13
N PHE A 2 30.59 -52.71 35.06
CA PHE A 2 29.28 -52.63 35.75
C PHE A 2 29.46 -53.08 37.22
N PRO A 3 28.62 -52.69 38.16
CA PRO A 3 27.36 -53.35 38.40
C PRO A 3 26.24 -52.36 38.79
N ALA A 4 25.00 -52.51 38.38
CA ALA A 4 23.93 -53.46 38.84
C ALA A 4 23.17 -53.02 40.11
N LEU A 5 21.91 -52.65 39.86
CA LEU A 5 20.65 -53.15 40.46
C LEU A 5 20.38 -52.95 41.94
N LEU A 6 19.26 -52.31 42.31
CA LEU A 6 18.20 -52.92 43.12
C LEU A 6 16.84 -52.24 43.02
N LEU A 7 15.81 -53.03 42.73
CA LEU A 7 14.40 -52.74 42.86
C LEU A 7 14.02 -52.80 44.37
N ILE A 8 13.10 -51.91 44.80
CA ILE A 8 12.17 -52.26 45.92
C ILE A 8 10.78 -51.72 45.57
N CYS A 9 9.81 -52.61 45.53
CA CYS A 9 8.37 -52.38 45.54
C CYS A 9 7.91 -51.88 46.93
N GLY A 10 6.93 -50.97 46.95
CA GLY A 10 6.18 -50.57 48.12
C GLY A 10 4.79 -50.14 47.79
N CYS A 11 3.81 -50.95 48.16
CA CYS A 11 2.38 -50.68 47.95
C CYS A 11 1.83 -49.61 48.89
N GLY A 12 0.80 -48.90 48.41
CA GLY A 12 -0.40 -48.64 49.27
C GLY A 12 -0.50 -47.23 49.84
N GLU A 13 -1.47 -46.50 49.46
CA GLU A 13 -2.64 -46.08 50.27
C GLU A 13 -3.33 -44.92 49.54
N GLY A 14 -4.63 -45.05 49.40
CA GLY A 14 -5.51 -44.12 48.78
C GLY A 14 -5.66 -42.82 49.57
N ALA A 15 -5.56 -41.69 48.87
CA ALA A 15 -5.96 -40.40 49.40
C ALA A 15 -7.25 -39.98 48.70
N ALA A 16 -8.27 -39.71 49.51
CA ALA A 16 -9.61 -39.30 49.14
C ALA A 16 -9.59 -37.92 48.40
N THR A 17 -10.36 -37.85 47.35
CA THR A 17 -10.65 -36.61 46.62
C THR A 17 -11.51 -35.68 47.51
N PRO A 18 -11.17 -34.39 47.66
CA PRO A 18 -12.05 -33.46 48.36
C PRO A 18 -13.28 -33.11 47.48
N PRO A 19 -14.42 -32.74 48.11
CA PRO A 19 -15.66 -32.47 47.41
C PRO A 19 -15.54 -31.19 46.59
N ARG A 20 -16.08 -31.23 45.36
CA ARG A 20 -16.25 -30.04 44.47
C ARG A 20 -17.18 -29.05 45.15
N GLU A 21 -16.73 -27.82 45.33
CA GLU A 21 -17.59 -26.68 45.61
C GLU A 21 -18.48 -26.35 44.38
N PRO A 22 -19.71 -25.87 44.60
CA PRO A 22 -20.61 -25.55 43.49
C PRO A 22 -20.10 -24.34 42.74
N SER A 23 -19.99 -24.51 41.42
CA SER A 23 -19.69 -23.43 40.47
C SER A 23 -20.69 -22.31 40.63
N SER A 24 -20.20 -21.11 40.97
CA SER A 24 -20.95 -19.85 40.85
C SER A 24 -21.41 -19.65 39.41
N GLU A 25 -22.71 -19.53 39.23
CA GLU A 25 -23.34 -19.11 37.97
C GLU A 25 -22.70 -17.80 37.53
N ILE A 26 -21.99 -17.84 36.40
CA ILE A 26 -21.58 -16.64 35.69
C ILE A 26 -22.85 -16.04 35.10
N ALA A 27 -23.28 -14.91 35.67
CA ALA A 27 -24.37 -14.10 35.10
C ALA A 27 -23.98 -13.73 33.68
N VAL A 28 -24.69 -14.27 32.69
CA VAL A 28 -24.61 -13.87 31.29
C VAL A 28 -25.12 -12.44 31.21
N ALA A 29 -24.22 -11.51 30.93
CA ALA A 29 -24.60 -10.15 30.64
C ALA A 29 -25.55 -10.14 29.44
N PRO A 30 -26.59 -9.29 29.43
CA PRO A 30 -27.51 -9.18 28.31
C PRO A 30 -26.71 -8.81 27.05
N PRO A 31 -27.14 -9.29 25.86
CA PRO A 31 -26.45 -8.96 24.62
C PRO A 31 -26.41 -7.45 24.46
N VAL A 32 -25.17 -6.93 24.31
CA VAL A 32 -24.95 -5.52 23.96
C VAL A 32 -25.65 -5.31 22.61
N THR A 33 -26.75 -4.57 22.63
CA THR A 33 -27.40 -4.11 21.40
C THR A 33 -26.35 -3.36 20.60
N ARG A 34 -26.04 -3.90 19.43
CA ARG A 34 -25.14 -3.31 18.45
C ARG A 34 -25.61 -1.86 18.23
N ALA A 35 -24.77 -0.90 18.62
CA ALA A 35 -25.06 0.51 18.31
C ALA A 35 -25.18 0.61 16.79
N GLU A 36 -26.33 1.05 16.32
CA GLU A 36 -26.55 1.29 14.89
C GLU A 36 -25.53 2.34 14.44
N THR A 37 -24.74 1.99 13.42
CA THR A 37 -23.84 2.92 12.75
C THR A 37 -24.65 4.14 12.31
N PRO A 38 -24.23 5.37 12.59
CA PRO A 38 -24.95 6.54 12.09
C PRO A 38 -25.14 6.42 10.58
N PRO A 39 -26.34 6.63 10.04
CA PRO A 39 -26.65 6.37 8.62
C PRO A 39 -25.71 7.08 7.64
N ASP A 40 -25.14 8.22 8.04
CA ASP A 40 -24.20 8.98 7.21
C ASP A 40 -22.80 8.34 7.10
N GLY A 41 -22.34 7.66 8.16
CA GLY A 41 -21.03 6.96 8.14
C GLY A 41 -21.05 5.72 7.26
N ALA A 42 -22.13 4.96 7.28
CA ALA A 42 -22.29 3.78 6.43
C ALA A 42 -22.38 4.15 4.94
N ALA A 43 -23.09 5.25 4.62
CA ALA A 43 -23.19 5.75 3.25
C ALA A 43 -21.85 6.26 2.72
N LEU A 44 -21.03 6.91 3.55
CA LEU A 44 -19.68 7.36 3.17
C LEU A 44 -18.70 6.18 3.01
N LEU A 45 -18.81 5.15 3.86
CA LEU A 45 -18.02 3.93 3.73
C LEU A 45 -18.36 3.18 2.43
N GLN A 46 -19.64 3.13 2.06
CA GLN A 46 -20.11 2.52 0.81
C GLN A 46 -19.70 3.36 -0.41
N ALA A 47 -19.82 4.68 -0.33
CA ALA A 47 -19.32 5.60 -1.35
C ALA A 47 -17.79 5.50 -1.52
N SER A 48 -17.03 5.31 -0.44
CA SER A 48 -15.59 5.05 -0.48
C SER A 48 -15.24 3.73 -1.19
N LEU A 49 -16.12 2.73 -1.11
CA LEU A 49 -15.95 1.44 -1.82
C LEU A 49 -16.38 1.52 -3.29
N GLU A 50 -17.35 2.38 -3.60
CA GLU A 50 -17.93 2.54 -4.94
C GLU A 50 -17.30 3.72 -5.72
N GLY A 51 -16.78 4.73 -5.03
CA GLY A 51 -16.27 5.98 -5.62
C GLY A 51 -15.03 5.81 -6.50
N ALA A 52 -14.28 4.72 -6.32
CA ALA A 52 -13.22 4.33 -7.25
C ALA A 52 -13.75 3.91 -8.64
N ALA A 53 -15.07 3.69 -8.77
CA ALA A 53 -15.70 3.26 -10.03
C ALA A 53 -15.93 4.40 -11.05
N GLY A 54 -15.78 5.65 -10.63
CA GLY A 54 -16.07 6.83 -11.47
C GLY A 54 -14.84 7.70 -11.78
N ILE A 55 -13.62 7.20 -11.54
CA ILE A 55 -12.40 7.93 -11.88
C ILE A 55 -12.21 7.88 -13.39
N ASP A 56 -12.26 9.03 -14.04
CA ASP A 56 -12.02 9.18 -15.48
C ASP A 56 -10.56 8.83 -15.79
N THR A 57 -10.35 7.68 -16.44
CA THR A 57 -9.02 7.15 -16.84
C THR A 57 -8.59 7.64 -18.22
N ALA A 58 -9.22 8.68 -18.78
CA ALA A 58 -8.85 9.24 -20.07
C ALA A 58 -7.37 9.69 -20.07
N ALA A 59 -6.69 9.45 -21.19
CA ALA A 59 -5.29 9.79 -21.41
C ALA A 59 -4.97 11.25 -21.05
N PRO A 60 -3.75 11.57 -20.61
CA PRO A 60 -3.36 12.92 -20.23
C PRO A 60 -3.48 13.87 -21.42
N GLY A 61 -4.41 14.83 -21.33
CA GLY A 61 -4.37 16.01 -22.17
C GLY A 61 -3.14 16.85 -21.81
N ALA A 62 -2.58 17.56 -22.80
CA ALA A 62 -1.41 18.41 -22.63
C ALA A 62 -1.51 19.31 -21.38
N PRO A 63 -0.41 19.55 -20.65
CA PRO A 63 -0.44 20.29 -19.39
C PRO A 63 -0.95 21.72 -19.65
N SER A 64 -2.08 22.02 -19.03
CA SER A 64 -2.51 23.40 -18.79
C SER A 64 -1.45 24.09 -17.92
N ALA A 65 -1.24 25.40 -18.13
CA ALA A 65 -0.22 26.21 -17.48
C ALA A 65 0.04 25.79 -16.04
N ALA A 66 1.34 25.60 -15.71
CA ALA A 66 1.77 25.13 -14.39
C ALA A 66 1.08 25.95 -13.29
N PRO A 67 0.36 25.33 -12.35
CA PRO A 67 -0.17 26.03 -11.20
C PRO A 67 1.00 26.65 -10.41
N ALA A 68 0.75 27.80 -9.77
CA ALA A 68 1.71 28.40 -8.87
C ALA A 68 2.22 27.32 -7.88
N MET A 69 3.55 27.30 -7.66
CA MET A 69 4.15 26.32 -6.73
C MET A 69 3.38 26.34 -5.42
N PRO A 70 2.93 25.16 -4.93
CA PRO A 70 2.23 25.10 -3.65
C PRO A 70 3.16 25.57 -2.52
N PRO A 71 2.62 26.14 -1.42
CA PRO A 71 3.43 26.48 -0.27
C PRO A 71 4.14 25.24 0.26
N VAL A 72 5.42 25.36 0.57
CA VAL A 72 6.24 24.33 1.24
C VAL A 72 6.01 24.37 2.76
N GLY A 73 6.26 23.25 3.44
CA GLY A 73 6.28 23.21 4.91
C GLY A 73 5.25 22.26 5.55
N HIS A 74 4.68 21.35 4.76
CA HIS A 74 3.75 20.35 5.29
C HIS A 74 4.44 19.03 5.70
N LEU A 75 5.75 18.90 5.42
CA LEU A 75 6.59 17.78 5.85
C LEU A 75 7.21 18.08 7.22
N THR A 76 7.02 17.21 8.20
CA THR A 76 7.63 17.29 9.52
C THR A 76 8.53 16.08 9.78
N GLY A 77 9.58 16.26 10.60
CA GLY A 77 10.54 15.20 10.91
C GLY A 77 11.40 14.73 9.72
N PRO A 78 11.86 15.60 8.79
CA PRO A 78 12.63 15.17 7.60
C PRO A 78 13.95 14.47 7.97
N GLY A 79 14.48 14.66 9.16
CA GLY A 79 15.65 13.92 9.66
C GLY A 79 15.47 12.40 9.72
N HIS A 80 14.24 11.93 9.83
CA HIS A 80 13.90 10.51 9.78
C HIS A 80 13.98 9.89 8.36
N LEU A 81 14.20 10.71 7.34
CA LEU A 81 14.41 10.28 5.95
C LEU A 81 15.89 10.18 5.58
N ALA A 82 16.82 10.24 6.57
CA ALA A 82 18.26 10.30 6.32
C ALA A 82 18.76 9.16 5.41
N HIS A 83 18.31 7.92 5.63
CA HIS A 83 18.71 6.79 4.75
C HIS A 83 18.20 7.00 3.30
N ALA A 84 16.92 7.37 3.11
CA ALA A 84 16.39 7.65 1.77
C ALA A 84 17.16 8.81 1.10
N PHE A 85 17.54 9.83 1.85
CA PHE A 85 18.34 10.93 1.32
C PHE A 85 19.78 10.52 0.99
N GLU A 86 20.39 9.65 1.77
CA GLU A 86 21.74 9.10 1.50
C GLU A 86 21.76 8.28 0.20
N VAL A 87 20.75 7.43 -0.02
CA VAL A 87 20.69 6.62 -1.24
C VAL A 87 20.33 7.45 -2.46
N LEU A 88 19.45 8.46 -2.34
CA LEU A 88 19.15 9.42 -3.40
C LEU A 88 20.41 10.23 -3.77
N ALA A 89 21.19 10.67 -2.78
CA ALA A 89 22.45 11.36 -3.05
C ALA A 89 23.46 10.47 -3.74
N SER A 90 23.58 9.22 -3.31
CA SER A 90 24.46 8.24 -3.96
C SER A 90 24.06 7.96 -5.41
N LEU A 91 22.74 7.94 -5.70
CA LEU A 91 22.21 7.82 -7.06
C LEU A 91 22.51 9.08 -7.89
N GLU A 92 22.20 10.27 -7.36
CA GLU A 92 22.43 11.57 -8.04
C GLU A 92 23.93 11.81 -8.32
N ASP A 93 24.82 11.34 -7.45
CA ASP A 93 26.28 11.43 -7.59
C ASP A 93 26.88 10.32 -8.48
N GLY A 94 26.06 9.42 -9.01
CA GLY A 94 26.50 8.31 -9.89
C GLY A 94 27.25 7.19 -9.17
N HIS A 95 27.13 7.11 -7.85
CA HIS A 95 27.79 6.07 -7.05
C HIS A 95 26.90 4.82 -6.82
N ARG A 96 25.60 4.98 -6.99
CA ARG A 96 24.62 3.88 -6.88
C ARG A 96 24.23 3.38 -8.28
N HIS A 97 24.25 2.07 -8.46
CA HIS A 97 23.94 1.40 -9.73
C HIS A 97 22.64 0.59 -9.66
N ASP A 98 21.97 0.57 -8.49
CA ASP A 98 20.66 0.00 -8.28
C ASP A 98 19.62 1.12 -8.11
N ASP A 99 18.35 0.79 -8.35
CA ASP A 99 17.23 1.70 -8.15
C ASP A 99 17.09 2.12 -6.68
N VAL A 100 16.62 3.34 -6.47
CA VAL A 100 16.04 3.78 -5.20
C VAL A 100 14.56 3.45 -5.21
N ARG A 101 14.14 2.51 -4.37
CA ARG A 101 12.77 1.99 -4.39
C ARG A 101 11.93 2.58 -3.26
N VAL A 102 10.77 3.13 -3.64
CA VAL A 102 9.76 3.68 -2.74
C VAL A 102 8.50 2.82 -2.81
N LEU A 103 8.08 2.23 -1.70
CA LEU A 103 6.82 1.52 -1.61
C LEU A 103 5.76 2.41 -0.98
N GLN A 104 4.75 2.81 -1.72
CA GLN A 104 3.62 3.56 -1.17
C GLN A 104 2.43 2.63 -0.95
N TYR A 105 2.26 2.16 0.29
CA TYR A 105 1.07 1.45 0.73
C TYR A 105 -0.05 2.44 1.09
N GLY A 106 -1.30 2.07 0.80
CA GLY A 106 -2.41 2.93 1.14
C GLY A 106 -3.78 2.37 0.79
N ASP A 107 -4.76 3.24 0.88
CA ASP A 107 -6.16 2.95 0.60
C ASP A 107 -6.56 3.28 -0.86
N SER A 108 -7.81 3.73 -1.07
CA SER A 108 -8.34 4.09 -2.40
C SER A 108 -7.62 5.29 -3.02
N HIS A 109 -7.08 6.21 -2.22
CA HIS A 109 -6.30 7.34 -2.73
C HIS A 109 -5.02 6.87 -3.42
N THR A 110 -4.32 5.90 -2.84
CA THR A 110 -3.14 5.25 -3.43
C THR A 110 -3.54 4.30 -4.57
N ALA A 111 -4.64 3.53 -4.42
CA ALA A 111 -5.10 2.56 -5.41
C ALA A 111 -5.52 3.19 -6.75
N SER A 112 -5.85 4.48 -6.75
CA SER A 112 -6.16 5.23 -7.97
C SER A 112 -4.95 5.49 -8.87
N ASP A 113 -3.73 5.38 -8.32
CA ASP A 113 -2.44 5.74 -8.93
C ASP A 113 -2.33 7.21 -9.42
N LEU A 114 -3.39 8.02 -9.30
CA LEU A 114 -3.41 9.39 -9.83
C LEU A 114 -2.41 10.32 -9.15
N GLY A 115 -2.29 10.24 -7.82
CA GLY A 115 -1.31 11.00 -7.06
C GLY A 115 0.07 10.34 -7.11
N VAL A 116 0.12 9.01 -6.96
CA VAL A 116 1.40 8.27 -6.96
C VAL A 116 2.14 8.43 -8.28
N ALA A 117 1.44 8.43 -9.41
CA ALA A 117 2.04 8.68 -10.72
C ALA A 117 2.71 10.06 -10.80
N VAL A 118 2.05 11.12 -10.34
CA VAL A 118 2.65 12.48 -10.32
C VAL A 118 3.87 12.52 -9.40
N PHE A 119 3.79 11.90 -8.23
CA PHE A 119 4.91 11.82 -7.29
C PHE A 119 6.08 11.02 -7.89
N ARG A 120 5.81 9.88 -8.54
CA ARG A 120 6.79 9.07 -9.27
C ARG A 120 7.51 9.89 -10.32
N HIS A 121 6.76 10.56 -11.22
CA HIS A 121 7.35 11.37 -12.29
C HIS A 121 8.19 12.53 -11.76
N ALA A 122 7.77 13.17 -10.67
CA ALA A 122 8.53 14.27 -10.08
C ALA A 122 9.89 13.79 -9.53
N LEU A 123 9.94 12.63 -8.88
CA LEU A 123 11.19 12.05 -8.40
C LEU A 123 12.05 11.53 -9.55
N GLN A 124 11.46 10.86 -10.52
CA GLN A 124 12.16 10.35 -11.72
C GLN A 124 12.76 11.46 -12.58
N ALA A 125 12.04 12.58 -12.72
CA ALA A 125 12.55 13.74 -13.45
C ALA A 125 13.82 14.34 -12.81
N ARG A 126 14.00 14.16 -11.51
CA ARG A 126 15.18 14.66 -10.81
C ARG A 126 16.31 13.62 -10.70
N PHE A 127 15.95 12.39 -10.32
CA PHE A 127 16.92 11.38 -9.89
C PHE A 127 17.12 10.26 -10.92
N GLY A 128 16.44 10.30 -12.05
CA GLY A 128 16.48 9.26 -13.07
C GLY A 128 15.30 8.28 -13.02
N GLU A 129 14.98 7.72 -14.16
CA GLU A 129 13.82 6.85 -14.36
C GLU A 129 14.23 5.38 -14.23
N GLY A 130 13.99 4.78 -13.05
CA GLY A 130 14.34 3.37 -12.73
C GLY A 130 13.31 2.37 -13.27
N GLY A 131 12.08 2.81 -13.59
CA GLY A 131 11.01 1.95 -14.11
C GLY A 131 9.64 2.27 -13.58
N ARG A 132 8.64 1.49 -14.04
CA ARG A 132 7.24 1.63 -13.61
C ARG A 132 7.02 1.04 -12.20
N GLY A 133 7.85 0.08 -11.82
CA GLY A 133 7.72 -0.67 -10.59
C GLY A 133 6.64 -1.76 -10.66
N PHE A 134 6.11 -2.14 -9.48
CA PHE A 134 5.19 -3.25 -9.34
C PHE A 134 3.79 -2.94 -9.86
N VAL A 135 3.27 -3.83 -10.71
CA VAL A 135 1.89 -3.80 -11.21
C VAL A 135 1.26 -5.20 -11.16
N PRO A 136 -0.03 -5.35 -10.87
CA PRO A 136 -0.73 -6.63 -11.01
C PRO A 136 -0.75 -7.13 -12.45
N VAL A 137 -0.77 -8.44 -12.62
CA VAL A 137 -1.17 -9.07 -13.89
C VAL A 137 -2.68 -9.27 -13.86
N GLY A 138 -3.37 -8.83 -14.92
CA GLY A 138 -4.83 -8.94 -15.02
C GLY A 138 -5.58 -7.86 -14.22
N ARG A 139 -6.82 -8.17 -13.85
CA ARG A 139 -7.73 -7.21 -13.21
C ARG A 139 -8.18 -7.70 -11.83
N PRO A 140 -7.45 -7.43 -10.76
CA PRO A 140 -7.77 -7.93 -9.43
C PRO A 140 -9.09 -7.39 -8.85
N TRP A 141 -9.66 -6.29 -9.38
CA TRP A 141 -11.02 -5.82 -9.12
C TRP A 141 -11.58 -5.04 -10.30
N LYS A 142 -12.90 -4.94 -10.40
CA LYS A 142 -13.61 -4.39 -11.57
C LYS A 142 -13.14 -2.99 -11.99
N THR A 143 -12.79 -2.15 -11.05
CA THR A 143 -12.36 -0.76 -11.26
C THR A 143 -10.85 -0.59 -11.15
N PHE A 144 -10.09 -1.69 -11.17
CA PHE A 144 -8.63 -1.61 -11.17
C PHE A 144 -8.14 -0.88 -12.42
N GLY A 145 -7.22 0.05 -12.21
CA GLY A 145 -6.52 0.80 -13.24
C GLY A 145 -5.35 1.54 -12.63
N GLY A 146 -4.47 2.02 -13.46
CA GLY A 146 -3.32 2.83 -13.10
C GLY A 146 -2.83 3.55 -14.35
N GLU A 147 -1.91 4.47 -14.15
CA GLU A 147 -1.34 5.23 -15.26
C GLU A 147 -0.68 4.30 -16.29
N GLY A 148 -1.09 4.45 -17.54
CA GLY A 148 -0.54 3.68 -18.66
C GLY A 148 -0.80 2.17 -18.58
N LEU A 149 -1.77 1.71 -17.77
CA LEU A 149 -2.11 0.30 -17.64
C LEU A 149 -3.40 -0.04 -18.38
N HIS A 150 -3.35 -1.05 -19.24
CA HIS A 150 -4.52 -1.72 -19.80
C HIS A 150 -4.50 -3.18 -19.36
N THR A 151 -5.62 -3.66 -18.80
CA THR A 151 -5.66 -5.00 -18.20
C THR A 151 -6.86 -5.80 -18.66
N GLY A 152 -6.70 -7.12 -18.77
CA GLY A 152 -7.80 -8.05 -19.02
C GLY A 152 -7.56 -9.38 -18.30
N MET A 153 -8.67 -10.09 -18.04
CA MET A 153 -8.64 -11.34 -17.32
C MET A 153 -9.88 -12.15 -17.66
N ASP A 154 -9.70 -13.44 -17.93
CA ASP A 154 -10.80 -14.38 -18.14
C ASP A 154 -11.54 -14.62 -16.81
N ALA A 155 -12.82 -15.02 -16.90
CA ALA A 155 -13.67 -15.26 -15.73
C ALA A 155 -13.22 -16.47 -14.87
N GLU A 156 -12.36 -17.31 -15.41
CA GLU A 156 -11.76 -18.47 -14.74
C GLU A 156 -10.66 -18.10 -13.74
N PHE A 157 -10.16 -16.86 -13.77
CA PHE A 157 -9.30 -16.33 -12.73
C PHE A 157 -10.12 -15.66 -11.63
N GLU A 158 -9.81 -15.98 -10.40
CA GLU A 158 -10.41 -15.36 -9.22
C GLU A 158 -9.41 -14.43 -8.53
N PRO A 159 -9.80 -13.20 -8.12
CA PRO A 159 -8.92 -12.31 -7.38
C PRO A 159 -8.80 -12.73 -5.92
N THR A 160 -7.56 -12.78 -5.41
CA THR A 160 -7.25 -12.94 -3.99
C THR A 160 -6.84 -11.59 -3.40
N ARG A 161 -7.34 -11.25 -2.22
CA ARG A 161 -7.05 -9.97 -1.57
C ARG A 161 -6.90 -10.15 -0.08
N VAL A 162 -5.81 -9.64 0.48
CA VAL A 162 -5.53 -9.67 1.92
C VAL A 162 -6.61 -8.99 2.75
N LYS A 163 -7.27 -7.97 2.25
CA LYS A 163 -8.37 -7.27 2.93
C LYS A 163 -9.50 -8.22 3.33
N TYR A 164 -9.73 -9.29 2.58
CA TYR A 164 -10.75 -10.29 2.84
C TYR A 164 -10.19 -11.58 3.46
N ALA A 165 -8.90 -11.60 3.80
CA ALA A 165 -8.29 -12.74 4.48
C ALA A 165 -9.02 -13.05 5.78
N LYS A 166 -9.32 -14.33 6.00
CA LYS A 166 -9.84 -14.83 7.27
C LYS A 166 -8.64 -15.14 8.16
N GLY A 167 -8.56 -14.53 9.32
CA GLY A 167 -7.46 -14.74 10.26
C GLY A 167 -7.42 -13.63 11.30
N THR A 168 -6.56 -13.80 12.29
CA THR A 168 -6.27 -12.78 13.29
C THR A 168 -5.27 -11.76 12.73
N PHE A 169 -5.20 -10.58 13.34
CA PHE A 169 -4.19 -9.57 13.01
C PHE A 169 -2.76 -9.96 13.45
N ALA A 170 -2.56 -11.20 13.87
CA ALA A 170 -1.30 -11.70 14.40
C ALA A 170 -0.34 -12.29 13.34
N GLY A 171 -0.59 -12.08 12.05
CA GLY A 171 0.29 -12.57 10.99
C GLY A 171 0.11 -14.03 10.60
N GLU A 172 -1.00 -14.65 10.99
CA GLU A 172 -1.36 -16.03 10.62
C GLU A 172 -1.98 -16.15 9.22
N GLY A 173 -2.11 -15.02 8.50
CA GLY A 173 -2.64 -14.99 7.14
C GLY A 173 -1.69 -15.60 6.11
N GLY A 174 -2.22 -15.91 4.92
CA GLY A 174 -1.45 -16.47 3.81
C GLY A 174 -0.52 -15.47 3.11
N CYS A 175 0.05 -15.90 2.01
CA CYS A 175 0.83 -15.06 1.09
C CYS A 175 -0.09 -14.34 0.10
N TYR A 176 0.12 -13.03 -0.08
CA TYR A 176 -0.67 -12.18 -0.97
C TYR A 176 0.18 -11.31 -1.91
N GLY A 177 1.49 -11.58 -2.03
CA GLY A 177 2.41 -10.77 -2.84
C GLY A 177 2.65 -9.37 -2.28
N LEU A 178 3.42 -8.56 -2.99
CA LEU A 178 3.84 -7.22 -2.52
C LEU A 178 2.66 -6.26 -2.30
N LEU A 179 1.69 -6.24 -3.22
CA LEU A 179 0.48 -5.38 -3.14
C LEU A 179 -0.57 -5.90 -2.14
N GLY A 180 -0.52 -7.18 -1.73
CA GLY A 180 -1.59 -7.81 -0.97
C GLY A 180 -2.78 -8.27 -1.82
N VAL A 181 -2.55 -8.42 -3.11
CA VAL A 181 -3.55 -8.82 -4.09
C VAL A 181 -2.90 -9.73 -5.11
N GLY A 182 -3.62 -10.74 -5.56
CA GLY A 182 -3.23 -11.62 -6.64
C GLY A 182 -4.44 -12.12 -7.41
N ILE A 183 -4.18 -12.94 -8.41
CA ILE A 183 -5.19 -13.69 -9.16
C ILE A 183 -4.85 -15.19 -9.10
N GLU A 184 -5.86 -16.04 -9.03
CA GLU A 184 -5.64 -17.49 -8.97
C GLU A 184 -6.59 -18.26 -9.86
N THR A 185 -6.14 -19.43 -10.35
CA THR A 185 -6.94 -20.36 -11.15
C THR A 185 -6.36 -21.77 -11.10
N GLN A 186 -7.22 -22.76 -11.35
CA GLN A 186 -6.86 -24.16 -11.68
C GLN A 186 -7.26 -24.52 -13.11
N ARG A 187 -7.86 -23.57 -13.85
CA ARG A 187 -8.45 -23.84 -15.16
C ARG A 187 -7.41 -23.76 -16.27
N ALA A 188 -7.33 -24.81 -17.06
CA ALA A 188 -6.48 -24.84 -18.24
C ALA A 188 -6.87 -23.74 -19.23
N ASN A 189 -5.86 -23.08 -19.81
CA ASN A 189 -5.99 -22.01 -20.79
C ASN A 189 -6.63 -20.72 -20.29
N ALA A 190 -6.93 -20.57 -19.00
CA ALA A 190 -7.34 -19.29 -18.42
C ALA A 190 -6.23 -18.26 -18.65
N LYS A 191 -6.59 -17.03 -19.04
CA LYS A 191 -5.68 -15.96 -19.43
C LYS A 191 -5.89 -14.73 -18.58
N ALA A 192 -4.78 -14.09 -18.21
CA ALA A 192 -4.79 -12.76 -17.66
C ALA A 192 -3.61 -11.96 -18.26
N TRP A 193 -3.79 -10.66 -18.47
CA TRP A 193 -2.76 -9.84 -19.10
C TRP A 193 -2.79 -8.41 -18.60
N THR A 194 -1.63 -7.78 -18.67
CA THR A 194 -1.44 -6.35 -18.44
C THR A 194 -0.53 -5.81 -19.54
N GLU A 195 -0.97 -4.73 -20.16
CA GLU A 195 -0.22 -3.92 -21.11
C GLU A 195 0.21 -2.66 -20.40
N VAL A 196 1.50 -2.32 -20.47
CA VAL A 196 2.14 -1.22 -19.77
C VAL A 196 2.73 -0.26 -20.78
N ALA A 197 2.27 0.98 -20.77
CA ALA A 197 2.75 2.02 -21.69
C ALA A 197 4.16 2.54 -21.34
N ALA A 198 4.56 2.45 -20.06
CA ALA A 198 5.92 2.79 -19.64
C ALA A 198 6.91 1.76 -20.18
N PRO A 199 8.09 2.18 -20.69
CA PRO A 199 9.13 1.25 -21.13
C PRO A 199 9.68 0.42 -19.96
N ALA A 200 10.06 -0.82 -20.26
CA ALA A 200 10.78 -1.69 -19.34
C ALA A 200 11.78 -2.54 -20.14
N SER A 201 12.92 -2.84 -19.54
CA SER A 201 13.91 -3.80 -20.07
C SER A 201 14.05 -5.05 -19.24
N HIS A 202 13.53 -5.04 -18.02
CA HIS A 202 13.52 -6.15 -17.09
C HIS A 202 12.11 -6.33 -16.52
N ILE A 203 11.56 -7.53 -16.68
CA ILE A 203 10.21 -7.90 -16.24
C ILE A 203 10.32 -9.08 -15.29
N GLU A 204 10.08 -8.88 -14.01
CA GLU A 204 10.09 -9.94 -13.01
C GLU A 204 8.67 -10.27 -12.57
N LEU A 205 8.19 -11.48 -12.88
CA LEU A 205 6.92 -12.02 -12.42
C LEU A 205 7.04 -12.53 -10.99
N ALA A 206 6.12 -12.11 -10.12
CA ALA A 206 5.94 -12.58 -8.76
C ALA A 206 4.72 -13.49 -8.67
N TYR A 207 4.88 -14.68 -8.09
CA TYR A 207 3.84 -15.72 -7.98
C TYR A 207 3.94 -16.49 -6.65
N ALA A 208 2.95 -17.32 -6.34
CA ALA A 208 3.03 -18.27 -5.23
C ALA A 208 3.74 -19.54 -5.68
N ALA A 209 4.84 -19.91 -5.00
CA ALA A 209 5.35 -21.26 -5.03
C ALA A 209 4.73 -22.04 -3.87
N GLU A 210 4.02 -23.17 -4.17
CA GLU A 210 3.26 -23.91 -3.17
C GLU A 210 3.13 -25.41 -3.53
N PRO A 211 2.85 -26.32 -2.56
CA PRO A 211 2.85 -27.76 -2.82
C PRO A 211 1.87 -28.22 -3.88
N GLN A 212 0.73 -27.52 -4.01
CA GLN A 212 -0.31 -27.80 -5.01
C GLN A 212 -0.10 -27.02 -6.32
N GLY A 213 1.03 -26.32 -6.43
CA GLY A 213 1.34 -25.47 -7.57
C GLY A 213 1.32 -26.20 -8.90
N GLY A 214 0.77 -25.53 -9.91
CA GLY A 214 0.74 -25.95 -11.30
C GLY A 214 1.80 -25.26 -12.14
N SER A 215 1.46 -24.97 -13.39
CA SER A 215 2.31 -24.27 -14.33
C SER A 215 1.53 -23.23 -15.12
N PHE A 216 2.22 -22.19 -15.57
CA PHE A 216 1.66 -21.22 -16.51
C PHE A 216 2.69 -20.81 -17.57
N ASP A 217 2.20 -20.55 -18.78
CA ASP A 217 2.98 -19.96 -19.85
C ASP A 217 2.97 -18.43 -19.71
N VAL A 218 4.11 -17.81 -20.00
CA VAL A 218 4.28 -16.37 -20.09
C VAL A 218 4.43 -15.99 -21.56
N LEU A 219 3.63 -15.04 -22.00
CA LEU A 219 3.75 -14.44 -23.32
C LEU A 219 4.11 -12.96 -23.13
N ILE A 220 5.13 -12.50 -23.87
CA ILE A 220 5.50 -11.10 -23.94
C ILE A 220 5.30 -10.66 -25.38
N ASP A 221 4.48 -9.64 -25.60
CA ASP A 221 4.09 -9.11 -26.93
C ASP A 221 3.57 -10.18 -27.89
N GLY A 222 2.79 -11.11 -27.34
CA GLY A 222 2.18 -12.22 -28.06
C GLY A 222 3.10 -13.42 -28.31
N SER A 223 4.41 -13.30 -28.06
CA SER A 223 5.39 -14.37 -28.21
C SER A 223 5.59 -15.11 -26.89
N ARG A 224 5.63 -16.44 -26.91
CA ARG A 224 5.87 -17.24 -25.70
C ARG A 224 7.31 -17.02 -25.22
N ALA A 225 7.46 -16.39 -24.06
CA ALA A 225 8.76 -16.15 -23.41
C ALA A 225 9.22 -17.36 -22.56
N GLY A 226 8.27 -18.06 -21.92
CA GLY A 226 8.64 -19.23 -21.10
C GLY A 226 7.45 -19.93 -20.46
N ARG A 227 7.75 -20.98 -19.70
CA ARG A 227 6.80 -21.67 -18.80
C ARG A 227 7.38 -21.68 -17.40
N ILE A 228 6.57 -21.29 -16.44
CA ILE A 228 6.93 -21.25 -15.03
C ILE A 228 6.16 -22.35 -14.30
N ALA A 229 6.88 -23.22 -13.58
CA ALA A 229 6.30 -24.19 -12.66
C ALA A 229 6.26 -23.56 -11.26
N THR A 230 5.09 -23.57 -10.62
CA THR A 230 4.87 -22.95 -9.29
C THR A 230 4.89 -23.98 -8.15
N ARG A 231 5.13 -25.25 -8.45
CA ARG A 231 5.22 -26.29 -7.41
C ARG A 231 6.45 -26.09 -6.54
N GLY A 232 6.23 -25.95 -5.24
CA GLY A 232 7.26 -25.79 -4.21
C GLY A 232 7.02 -26.70 -3.02
N ALA A 233 8.04 -26.90 -2.17
CA ALA A 233 7.91 -27.72 -0.96
C ALA A 233 7.04 -27.05 0.12
N GLU A 234 7.01 -25.73 0.13
CA GLU A 234 6.27 -24.87 1.06
C GLU A 234 5.70 -23.65 0.34
N ALA A 235 4.69 -23.00 0.94
CA ALA A 235 4.11 -21.79 0.40
C ALA A 235 5.03 -20.58 0.65
N LYS A 236 5.55 -19.97 -0.43
CA LYS A 236 6.41 -18.79 -0.40
C LYS A 236 6.28 -17.97 -1.70
N GLY A 237 6.93 -16.81 -1.75
CA GLY A 237 7.12 -16.06 -3.00
C GLY A 237 7.99 -16.85 -3.98
N GLY A 238 7.61 -16.79 -5.26
CA GLY A 238 8.41 -17.24 -6.39
C GLY A 238 8.60 -16.08 -7.35
N TYR A 239 9.78 -15.97 -7.94
CA TYR A 239 10.13 -14.87 -8.84
C TYR A 239 10.77 -15.44 -10.09
N PHE A 240 10.45 -14.85 -11.24
CA PHE A 240 11.06 -15.24 -12.49
C PHE A 240 11.16 -14.02 -13.42
N ALA A 241 12.38 -13.71 -13.84
CA ALA A 241 12.67 -12.53 -14.63
C ALA A 241 12.89 -12.84 -16.12
N PHE A 242 12.59 -11.84 -16.94
CA PHE A 242 12.82 -11.80 -18.38
C PHE A 242 13.50 -10.49 -18.74
N ASP A 243 14.63 -10.57 -19.45
CA ASP A 243 15.23 -9.41 -20.09
C ASP A 243 14.60 -9.21 -21.46
N VAL A 244 14.17 -7.99 -21.73
CA VAL A 244 13.47 -7.59 -22.97
C VAL A 244 14.07 -6.31 -23.51
N THR A 245 13.65 -5.91 -24.71
CA THR A 245 14.02 -4.60 -25.26
C THR A 245 13.36 -3.49 -24.42
N ASP A 246 14.07 -2.40 -24.14
CA ASP A 246 13.52 -1.25 -23.39
C ASP A 246 12.41 -0.56 -24.20
N ALA A 247 11.18 -0.98 -23.99
CA ALA A 247 9.98 -0.57 -24.71
C ALA A 247 8.71 -0.83 -23.88
N PRO A 248 7.53 -0.28 -24.27
CA PRO A 248 6.24 -0.73 -23.77
C PRO A 248 6.00 -2.20 -24.05
N HIS A 249 5.44 -2.94 -23.08
CA HIS A 249 5.19 -4.36 -23.21
C HIS A 249 3.77 -4.77 -22.81
N ARG A 250 3.29 -5.85 -23.44
CA ARG A 250 2.12 -6.61 -23.01
C ARG A 250 2.56 -7.96 -22.46
N VAL A 251 2.31 -8.18 -21.18
CA VAL A 251 2.58 -9.45 -20.50
C VAL A 251 1.28 -10.21 -20.32
N GLU A 252 1.20 -11.41 -20.85
CA GLU A 252 0.07 -12.33 -20.69
C GLU A 252 0.54 -13.59 -19.97
N VAL A 253 -0.24 -14.06 -19.01
CA VAL A 253 -0.06 -15.35 -18.35
C VAL A 253 -1.19 -16.28 -18.78
N ARG A 254 -0.86 -17.56 -19.00
CA ARG A 254 -1.81 -18.58 -19.42
C ARG A 254 -1.61 -19.85 -18.61
N ALA A 255 -2.60 -20.21 -17.79
CA ALA A 255 -2.53 -21.39 -16.94
C ALA A 255 -2.54 -22.68 -17.76
N VAL A 256 -1.75 -23.67 -17.38
CA VAL A 256 -1.69 -24.99 -18.02
C VAL A 256 -2.83 -25.89 -17.54
N GLY A 257 -3.26 -25.77 -16.28
CA GLY A 257 -4.32 -26.56 -15.69
C GLY A 257 -3.82 -27.85 -15.03
N ASP A 258 -2.56 -27.88 -14.63
CA ASP A 258 -1.88 -29.02 -13.98
C ASP A 258 -1.70 -28.84 -12.46
N GLY A 259 -2.34 -27.82 -11.87
CA GLY A 259 -2.33 -27.48 -10.45
C GLY A 259 -2.74 -26.01 -10.23
N ASP A 260 -2.56 -25.53 -8.99
CA ASP A 260 -2.89 -24.18 -8.60
C ASP A 260 -1.91 -23.17 -9.20
N VAL A 261 -2.43 -22.12 -9.80
CA VAL A 261 -1.63 -20.99 -10.30
C VAL A 261 -2.12 -19.73 -9.59
N ARG A 262 -1.25 -19.12 -8.79
CA ARG A 262 -1.51 -17.84 -8.15
C ARG A 262 -0.41 -16.86 -8.52
N ILE A 263 -0.81 -15.73 -9.12
CA ILE A 263 0.10 -14.69 -9.62
C ILE A 263 -0.17 -13.41 -8.85
N TYR A 264 0.89 -12.80 -8.34
CA TYR A 264 0.80 -11.56 -7.55
C TYR A 264 0.93 -10.31 -8.42
N GLY A 265 1.78 -10.36 -9.44
CA GLY A 265 2.06 -9.23 -10.31
C GLY A 265 3.42 -9.33 -10.96
N MET A 266 3.94 -8.19 -11.37
CA MET A 266 5.28 -8.09 -11.96
C MET A 266 5.94 -6.76 -11.60
N ASN A 267 7.26 -6.78 -11.42
CA ASN A 267 8.12 -5.60 -11.39
C ASN A 267 8.56 -5.27 -12.81
N LEU A 268 8.68 -3.98 -13.10
CA LEU A 268 9.02 -3.42 -14.41
C LEU A 268 10.12 -2.38 -14.19
N ASP A 269 11.35 -2.77 -14.46
CA ASP A 269 12.53 -1.94 -14.23
C ASP A 269 13.22 -1.58 -15.55
N ARG A 270 13.98 -0.50 -15.56
CA ARG A 270 14.73 -0.01 -16.71
C ARG A 270 16.21 -0.39 -16.63
N PRO A 271 16.99 -0.24 -17.73
CA PRO A 271 18.40 -0.64 -17.72
C PRO A 271 19.29 0.34 -16.92
N SER A 272 18.81 1.55 -16.67
CA SER A 272 19.54 2.59 -15.90
C SER A 272 18.98 2.68 -14.51
N ALA A 273 19.85 2.75 -13.50
CA ALA A 273 19.44 3.03 -12.14
C ALA A 273 18.69 4.38 -12.06
N GLY A 274 17.64 4.42 -11.27
CA GLY A 274 16.79 5.57 -11.08
C GLY A 274 15.89 5.43 -9.86
N VAL A 275 14.80 6.16 -9.83
CA VAL A 275 13.77 6.02 -8.79
C VAL A 275 12.61 5.18 -9.31
N VAL A 276 12.19 4.22 -8.49
CA VAL A 276 10.98 3.42 -8.69
C VAL A 276 10.01 3.72 -7.56
N VAL A 277 8.75 4.05 -7.88
CA VAL A 277 7.69 4.29 -6.90
C VAL A 277 6.53 3.34 -7.16
N ASP A 278 6.31 2.41 -6.23
CA ASP A 278 5.27 1.40 -6.32
C ASP A 278 3.96 1.90 -5.70
N ALA A 279 2.87 1.87 -6.46
CA ALA A 279 1.53 2.22 -5.98
C ALA A 279 0.82 0.98 -5.41
N LEU A 280 0.94 0.75 -4.11
CA LEU A 280 0.46 -0.44 -3.40
C LEU A 280 -0.84 -0.16 -2.63
N GLY A 281 -1.84 0.41 -3.31
CA GLY A 281 -3.12 0.78 -2.73
C GLY A 281 -4.19 -0.30 -2.87
N ILE A 282 -5.03 -0.46 -1.86
CA ILE A 282 -6.22 -1.32 -1.88
C ILE A 282 -7.43 -0.51 -1.41
N ASN A 283 -8.49 -0.46 -2.22
CA ASN A 283 -9.71 0.28 -1.88
C ASN A 283 -10.26 -0.10 -0.49
N GLY A 284 -10.46 0.90 0.36
CA GLY A 284 -10.97 0.73 1.72
C GLY A 284 -9.99 0.01 2.65
N ALA A 285 -8.68 0.00 2.35
CA ALA A 285 -7.66 -0.53 3.24
C ALA A 285 -7.42 0.42 4.43
N GLN A 286 -6.86 -0.14 5.48
CA GLN A 286 -6.56 0.49 6.76
C GLN A 286 -5.18 0.05 7.24
N PHE A 287 -4.62 0.67 8.28
CA PHE A 287 -3.36 0.21 8.91
C PHE A 287 -3.38 -1.26 9.31
N THR A 288 -4.55 -1.82 9.60
CA THR A 288 -4.72 -3.25 9.88
C THR A 288 -4.63 -4.15 8.64
N THR A 289 -4.79 -3.61 7.44
CA THR A 289 -4.81 -4.43 6.22
C THR A 289 -3.48 -5.14 5.99
N PRO A 290 -2.31 -4.48 6.02
CA PRO A 290 -1.04 -5.18 5.90
C PRO A 290 -0.74 -6.15 7.05
N LEU A 291 -1.36 -6.02 8.21
CA LEU A 291 -1.18 -6.94 9.34
C LEU A 291 -1.86 -8.31 9.13
N ARG A 292 -2.68 -8.44 8.09
CA ARG A 292 -3.37 -9.70 7.74
C ARG A 292 -2.55 -10.65 6.89
N TRP A 293 -1.42 -10.21 6.33
CA TRP A 293 -0.48 -11.15 5.69
C TRP A 293 0.17 -12.06 6.74
N GLY A 294 0.58 -13.25 6.35
CA GLY A 294 1.55 -14.03 7.12
C GLY A 294 2.85 -13.24 7.32
N GLU A 295 3.36 -13.21 8.56
CA GLU A 295 4.56 -12.41 8.90
C GLU A 295 5.76 -12.74 8.00
N ALA A 296 6.03 -14.05 7.83
CA ALA A 296 7.16 -14.53 7.03
C ALA A 296 7.02 -14.12 5.56
N CYS A 297 5.80 -14.21 5.01
CA CYS A 297 5.53 -13.86 3.63
C CYS A 297 5.65 -12.34 3.39
N PHE A 298 5.07 -11.52 4.28
CA PHE A 298 5.23 -10.07 4.20
C PHE A 298 6.70 -9.65 4.23
N ALA A 299 7.44 -10.19 5.20
CA ALA A 299 8.86 -9.87 5.35
C ALA A 299 9.71 -10.36 4.16
N GLU A 300 9.36 -11.50 3.57
CA GLU A 300 10.02 -12.02 2.36
C GLU A 300 9.80 -11.09 1.17
N GLN A 301 8.55 -10.64 0.92
CA GLN A 301 8.23 -9.72 -0.17
C GLN A 301 8.96 -8.38 -0.01
N ILE A 302 8.98 -7.81 1.20
CA ILE A 302 9.68 -6.55 1.49
C ILE A 302 11.19 -6.71 1.28
N ARG A 303 11.80 -7.79 1.79
CA ARG A 303 13.24 -8.03 1.61
C ARG A 303 13.62 -8.28 0.16
N HIS A 304 12.75 -8.93 -0.62
CA HIS A 304 12.99 -9.19 -2.03
C HIS A 304 13.15 -7.89 -2.82
N VAL A 305 12.24 -6.93 -2.63
CA VAL A 305 12.29 -5.65 -3.33
C VAL A 305 13.19 -4.62 -2.65
N SER A 306 13.59 -4.86 -1.39
CA SER A 306 14.55 -4.06 -0.62
C SER A 306 14.31 -2.54 -0.70
N PRO A 307 13.16 -2.03 -0.22
CA PRO A 307 12.84 -0.61 -0.33
C PRO A 307 13.77 0.26 0.51
N ASP A 308 14.05 1.46 0.01
CA ASP A 308 14.79 2.52 0.71
C ASP A 308 13.84 3.46 1.47
N LEU A 309 12.57 3.57 0.99
CA LEU A 309 11.52 4.36 1.62
C LEU A 309 10.19 3.59 1.60
N VAL A 310 9.54 3.50 2.74
CA VAL A 310 8.14 3.06 2.84
C VAL A 310 7.25 4.24 3.20
N VAL A 311 6.23 4.46 2.39
CA VAL A 311 5.20 5.48 2.58
C VAL A 311 3.91 4.77 2.98
N LEU A 312 3.31 5.17 4.11
CA LEU A 312 2.03 4.65 4.61
C LEU A 312 0.96 5.74 4.49
N ALA A 313 0.01 5.56 3.55
CA ALA A 313 -1.02 6.53 3.20
C ALA A 313 -2.41 5.97 3.54
N TYR A 314 -2.73 5.94 4.82
CA TYR A 314 -4.00 5.49 5.38
C TYR A 314 -4.71 6.61 6.14
N GLY A 315 -5.68 6.31 7.00
CA GLY A 315 -6.38 7.25 7.86
C GLY A 315 -7.78 7.63 7.41
N THR A 316 -8.06 7.67 6.10
CA THR A 316 -9.39 8.00 5.58
C THR A 316 -10.45 6.99 6.05
N ASN A 317 -10.16 5.69 5.94
CA ASN A 317 -11.09 4.65 6.36
C ASN A 317 -11.17 4.50 7.87
N GLU A 318 -10.11 4.78 8.59
CA GLU A 318 -10.07 4.86 10.05
C GLU A 318 -10.95 5.99 10.57
N ALA A 319 -10.92 7.16 9.91
CA ALA A 319 -11.79 8.27 10.25
C ALA A 319 -13.27 7.97 10.02
N LEU A 320 -13.59 7.05 9.11
CA LEU A 320 -14.96 6.62 8.80
C LEU A 320 -15.41 5.40 9.64
N GLU A 321 -14.50 4.72 10.33
CA GLU A 321 -14.82 3.53 11.11
C GLU A 321 -15.46 3.88 12.45
N ALA A 322 -16.74 3.55 12.59
CA ALA A 322 -17.46 3.76 13.84
C ALA A 322 -16.90 2.85 14.95
N GLY A 323 -16.58 3.47 16.09
CA GLY A 323 -16.11 2.74 17.28
C GLY A 323 -14.60 2.45 17.31
N LEU A 324 -13.82 2.82 16.30
CA LEU A 324 -12.36 2.78 16.37
C LEU A 324 -11.86 3.84 17.38
N THR A 325 -11.30 3.38 18.49
CA THR A 325 -10.74 4.29 19.51
C THR A 325 -9.33 4.75 19.13
N ASP A 326 -8.90 5.89 19.69
CA ASP A 326 -7.55 6.43 19.49
C ASP A 326 -6.47 5.41 19.86
N ALA A 327 -6.62 4.76 21.02
CA ALA A 327 -5.67 3.75 21.47
C ALA A 327 -5.62 2.49 20.58
N GLN A 328 -6.71 2.16 19.88
CA GLN A 328 -6.70 1.07 18.89
C GLN A 328 -5.97 1.50 17.63
N LEU A 329 -6.24 2.71 17.12
CA LEU A 329 -5.55 3.26 15.96
C LEU A 329 -4.04 3.35 16.20
N GLU A 330 -3.62 3.92 17.35
CA GLU A 330 -2.20 4.01 17.73
C GLU A 330 -1.52 2.63 17.72
N ARG A 331 -2.16 1.62 18.34
CA ARG A 331 -1.60 0.24 18.34
C ARG A 331 -1.48 -0.33 16.93
N GLN A 332 -2.50 -0.17 16.08
CA GLN A 332 -2.48 -0.66 14.71
C GLN A 332 -1.34 -0.04 13.89
N MET A 333 -1.10 1.26 14.07
CA MET A 333 0.01 1.97 13.43
C MET A 333 1.36 1.46 13.93
N VAL A 334 1.55 1.37 15.26
CA VAL A 334 2.79 0.87 15.88
C VAL A 334 3.09 -0.57 15.43
N ASP A 335 2.07 -1.44 15.39
CA ASP A 335 2.21 -2.83 14.96
C ASP A 335 2.68 -2.91 13.50
N LEU A 336 2.10 -2.09 12.60
CA LEU A 336 2.49 -2.06 11.19
C LEU A 336 3.91 -1.49 11.01
N LEU A 337 4.22 -0.36 11.67
CA LEU A 337 5.55 0.23 11.62
C LEU A 337 6.63 -0.73 12.14
N GLY A 338 6.34 -1.40 13.26
CA GLY A 338 7.21 -2.44 13.80
C GLY A 338 7.39 -3.62 12.84
N ARG A 339 6.35 -4.00 12.11
CA ARG A 339 6.41 -5.05 11.08
C ARG A 339 7.30 -4.67 9.91
N VAL A 340 7.16 -3.44 9.40
CA VAL A 340 8.02 -2.91 8.33
C VAL A 340 9.47 -2.84 8.78
N ALA A 341 9.75 -2.31 9.97
CA ALA A 341 11.10 -2.20 10.52
C ALA A 341 11.77 -3.56 10.74
N ARG A 342 11.02 -4.59 11.13
CA ARG A 342 11.56 -5.97 11.23
C ARG A 342 11.87 -6.58 9.85
N ALA A 343 11.08 -6.23 8.84
CA ALA A 343 11.30 -6.74 7.48
C ALA A 343 12.50 -6.06 6.80
N GLN A 344 12.65 -4.72 6.98
CA GLN A 344 13.73 -3.90 6.42
C GLN A 344 14.21 -2.88 7.45
N PRO A 345 15.24 -3.20 8.25
CA PRO A 345 15.66 -2.36 9.38
C PRO A 345 16.23 -0.99 9.01
N THR A 346 16.75 -0.83 7.80
CA THR A 346 17.36 0.44 7.34
C THR A 346 16.39 1.35 6.61
N VAL A 347 15.17 0.88 6.33
CA VAL A 347 14.20 1.64 5.53
C VAL A 347 13.81 2.95 6.21
N SER A 348 13.79 4.04 5.46
CA SER A 348 13.14 5.27 5.90
C SER A 348 11.62 5.12 5.85
N CYS A 349 10.90 5.84 6.72
CA CYS A 349 9.46 5.77 6.78
C CYS A 349 8.83 7.16 6.74
N LEU A 350 7.76 7.28 5.94
CA LEU A 350 6.95 8.48 5.80
C LEU A 350 5.47 8.11 5.98
N ILE A 351 4.77 8.81 6.86
CA ILE A 351 3.32 8.70 6.97
C ILE A 351 2.68 9.86 6.23
N LEU A 352 1.78 9.58 5.30
CA LEU A 352 0.93 10.57 4.66
C LEU A 352 -0.40 10.60 5.40
N GLY A 353 -0.65 11.63 6.20
CA GLY A 353 -1.93 11.84 6.85
C GLY A 353 -3.05 11.97 5.82
N PRO A 354 -4.29 11.55 6.14
CA PRO A 354 -5.38 11.58 5.19
C PRO A 354 -5.70 13.01 4.71
N PRO A 355 -6.18 13.17 3.46
CA PRO A 355 -6.72 14.46 3.00
C PRO A 355 -7.96 14.83 3.82
N ASP A 356 -8.37 16.12 3.78
CA ASP A 356 -9.67 16.51 4.34
C ASP A 356 -10.79 15.70 3.68
N LEU A 357 -11.78 15.34 4.46
CA LEU A 357 -13.03 14.75 3.98
C LEU A 357 -14.22 15.47 4.62
N ALA A 358 -15.31 15.63 3.87
CA ALA A 358 -16.42 16.42 4.34
C ALA A 358 -17.72 15.63 4.47
N ARG A 359 -18.50 15.98 5.50
CA ARG A 359 -19.85 15.48 5.71
C ARG A 359 -20.88 16.59 5.66
N ARG A 360 -22.12 16.25 5.34
CA ARG A 360 -23.21 17.19 5.39
C ARG A 360 -23.77 17.32 6.81
N GLN A 361 -23.77 18.54 7.35
CA GLN A 361 -24.43 18.83 8.61
C GLN A 361 -25.83 19.44 8.35
N ARG A 362 -26.82 18.97 9.12
CA ARG A 362 -28.22 19.45 9.02
C ARG A 362 -28.53 20.67 9.91
N THR A 363 -27.52 21.23 10.60
CA THR A 363 -27.75 22.30 11.57
C THR A 363 -27.48 23.68 10.96
N ALA A 364 -28.29 24.67 11.35
CA ALA A 364 -28.36 26.03 10.80
C ALA A 364 -27.11 26.92 10.97
N LYS A 365 -25.99 26.39 11.49
CA LYS A 365 -24.75 27.14 11.72
C LYS A 365 -23.65 26.90 10.66
N VAL A 366 -23.92 26.09 9.65
CA VAL A 366 -22.96 25.70 8.62
C VAL A 366 -23.28 26.45 7.33
N GLY A 367 -22.26 26.77 6.51
CA GLY A 367 -22.37 27.53 5.28
C GLY A 367 -23.51 27.09 4.35
N LYS A 368 -23.82 27.88 3.31
CA LYS A 368 -25.04 27.74 2.47
C LYS A 368 -25.26 26.33 1.90
N ASP A 369 -24.22 25.50 1.78
CA ASP A 369 -24.24 24.15 1.24
C ASP A 369 -24.28 23.05 2.31
N GLY A 370 -24.01 23.38 3.58
CA GLY A 370 -24.10 22.46 4.72
C GLY A 370 -22.98 21.46 4.85
N TRP A 371 -21.89 21.59 4.10
CA TRP A 371 -20.73 20.67 4.17
C TRP A 371 -19.66 21.20 5.13
N THR A 372 -19.09 20.31 5.95
CA THR A 372 -17.99 20.59 6.89
C THR A 372 -17.04 19.42 6.95
N THR A 373 -15.80 19.66 7.35
CA THR A 373 -14.85 18.58 7.67
C THR A 373 -15.47 17.55 8.60
N TRP A 374 -15.20 16.28 8.32
CA TRP A 374 -15.53 15.19 9.23
C TRP A 374 -14.66 15.29 10.49
N PRO A 375 -15.20 15.53 11.70
CA PRO A 375 -14.36 15.81 12.88
C PRO A 375 -13.33 14.73 13.16
N ARG A 376 -13.66 13.46 12.93
CA ARG A 376 -12.76 12.34 13.19
C ARG A 376 -11.49 12.37 12.34
N VAL A 377 -11.52 12.93 11.11
CA VAL A 377 -10.30 13.02 10.28
C VAL A 377 -9.24 13.91 10.93
N THR A 378 -9.66 15.02 11.54
CA THR A 378 -8.73 15.90 12.25
C THR A 378 -8.05 15.22 13.44
N GLU A 379 -8.80 14.38 14.17
CA GLU A 379 -8.27 13.58 15.28
C GLU A 379 -7.30 12.51 14.75
N VAL A 380 -7.64 11.83 13.66
CA VAL A 380 -6.77 10.83 13.00
C VAL A 380 -5.46 11.47 12.56
N VAL A 381 -5.48 12.61 11.86
CA VAL A 381 -4.28 13.37 11.47
C VAL A 381 -3.38 13.66 12.67
N ALA A 382 -3.98 14.14 13.80
CA ALA A 382 -3.21 14.42 15.01
C ALA A 382 -2.59 13.17 15.64
N ILE A 383 -3.29 12.03 15.61
CA ILE A 383 -2.79 10.75 16.10
C ILE A 383 -1.63 10.27 15.22
N GLU A 384 -1.81 10.28 13.90
CA GLU A 384 -0.80 9.84 12.94
C GLU A 384 0.49 10.64 13.05
N LYS A 385 0.38 11.96 13.16
CA LYS A 385 1.53 12.86 13.36
C LYS A 385 2.31 12.51 14.63
N ARG A 386 1.60 12.29 15.75
CA ARG A 386 2.22 11.93 17.03
C ARG A 386 2.88 10.56 16.98
N VAL A 387 2.22 9.56 16.36
CA VAL A 387 2.77 8.20 16.23
C VAL A 387 3.97 8.19 15.28
N ALA A 388 3.91 8.93 14.17
CA ALA A 388 5.05 9.09 13.26
C ALA A 388 6.30 9.59 13.97
N GLU A 389 6.17 10.69 14.71
CA GLU A 389 7.27 11.26 15.49
C GLU A 389 7.85 10.27 16.52
N ALA A 390 6.98 9.61 17.28
CA ALA A 390 7.39 8.64 18.29
C ALA A 390 8.06 7.38 17.69
N ALA A 391 7.70 6.99 16.47
CA ALA A 391 8.25 5.84 15.77
C ALA A 391 9.50 6.16 14.93
N GLY A 392 9.92 7.41 14.85
CA GLY A 392 11.05 7.83 14.02
C GLY A 392 10.71 7.88 12.53
N CYS A 393 9.46 8.19 12.17
CA CYS A 393 9.00 8.43 10.81
C CYS A 393 8.80 9.92 10.54
N ALA A 394 9.00 10.33 9.29
CA ALA A 394 8.51 11.62 8.83
C ALA A 394 6.99 11.59 8.67
N PHE A 395 6.36 12.76 8.74
CA PHE A 395 4.93 12.93 8.56
C PHE A 395 4.64 14.05 7.55
N TYR A 396 3.77 13.79 6.59
CA TYR A 396 3.27 14.79 5.65
C TYR A 396 1.78 15.04 5.87
N ASP A 397 1.41 16.29 6.16
CA ASP A 397 0.04 16.70 6.43
C ASP A 397 -0.71 17.04 5.14
N GLN A 398 -1.38 16.05 4.55
CA GLN A 398 -2.17 16.27 3.33
C GLN A 398 -3.37 17.20 3.58
N MET A 399 -3.98 17.12 4.76
CA MET A 399 -5.11 17.99 5.10
C MET A 399 -4.68 19.45 5.16
N GLU A 400 -3.54 19.75 5.77
CA GLU A 400 -2.98 21.11 5.80
C GLU A 400 -2.54 21.57 4.40
N ALA A 401 -1.94 20.68 3.60
CA ALA A 401 -1.57 20.96 2.22
C ALA A 401 -2.78 21.27 1.30
N MET A 402 -3.97 20.82 1.66
CA MET A 402 -5.23 21.19 1.00
C MET A 402 -5.71 22.61 1.41
N GLY A 403 -5.23 23.14 2.52
CA GLY A 403 -5.71 24.39 3.13
C GLY A 403 -6.45 24.19 4.46
N GLY A 404 -6.29 23.02 5.08
CA GLY A 404 -6.85 22.68 6.40
C GLY A 404 -8.33 22.29 6.36
N ALA A 405 -8.97 22.42 7.52
CA ALA A 405 -10.37 22.04 7.69
C ALA A 405 -11.31 22.87 6.79
N GLY A 406 -12.21 22.17 6.07
CA GLY A 406 -13.16 22.75 5.11
C GLY A 406 -12.66 22.75 3.68
N SER A 407 -11.41 22.39 3.45
CA SER A 407 -10.81 22.40 2.12
C SER A 407 -11.48 21.41 1.15
N MET A 408 -11.88 20.21 1.60
CA MET A 408 -12.61 19.28 0.73
C MET A 408 -13.96 19.86 0.27
N ALA A 409 -14.70 20.51 1.15
CA ALA A 409 -15.96 21.14 0.77
C ALA A 409 -15.73 22.26 -0.26
N GLN A 410 -14.69 23.07 -0.08
CA GLN A 410 -14.26 24.10 -1.01
C GLN A 410 -13.85 23.50 -2.36
N TRP A 411 -12.91 22.55 -2.37
CA TRP A 411 -12.37 21.92 -3.58
C TRP A 411 -13.45 21.20 -4.41
N ALA A 412 -14.44 20.58 -3.74
CA ALA A 412 -15.53 19.90 -4.43
C ALA A 412 -16.59 20.89 -5.00
N SER A 413 -16.54 22.17 -4.60
CA SER A 413 -17.48 23.22 -5.02
C SER A 413 -16.90 24.20 -6.03
N GLU A 414 -15.64 24.05 -6.43
CA GLU A 414 -14.97 24.86 -7.46
C GLU A 414 -15.59 24.65 -8.83
N THR A 415 -15.42 25.63 -9.73
CA THR A 415 -15.89 25.53 -11.13
C THR A 415 -15.20 24.37 -11.85
N ASP A 416 -13.89 24.20 -11.64
CA ASP A 416 -13.12 23.00 -12.01
C ASP A 416 -12.72 22.28 -10.71
N PRO A 417 -13.57 21.36 -10.24
CA PRO A 417 -13.44 20.85 -8.88
C PRO A 417 -12.23 19.92 -8.74
N ARG A 418 -11.40 20.21 -7.72
CA ARG A 418 -10.30 19.34 -7.28
C ARG A 418 -10.78 18.22 -6.35
N GLY A 419 -11.89 18.42 -5.64
CA GLY A 419 -12.55 17.41 -4.81
C GLY A 419 -13.62 16.63 -5.56
N GLY A 420 -13.81 15.36 -5.20
CA GLY A 420 -14.84 14.49 -5.75
C GLY A 420 -16.26 14.87 -5.26
N ARG A 421 -17.27 14.36 -5.98
CA ARG A 421 -18.70 14.57 -5.58
C ARG A 421 -19.04 13.92 -4.26
N ASP A 422 -18.36 12.84 -3.91
CA ASP A 422 -18.48 12.12 -2.63
C ASP A 422 -17.81 12.86 -1.46
N ARG A 423 -16.98 13.87 -1.74
CA ARG A 423 -16.23 14.65 -0.77
C ARG A 423 -15.31 13.83 0.14
N VAL A 424 -14.85 12.71 -0.39
CA VAL A 424 -13.82 11.83 0.16
C VAL A 424 -12.65 11.77 -0.80
N HIS A 425 -12.91 11.37 -2.06
CA HIS A 425 -11.87 11.25 -3.07
C HIS A 425 -11.60 12.57 -3.77
N LEU A 426 -10.39 12.69 -4.29
CA LEU A 426 -9.98 13.83 -5.10
C LEU A 426 -10.23 13.54 -6.59
N ARG A 427 -10.30 14.59 -7.38
CA ARG A 427 -10.17 14.50 -8.83
C ARG A 427 -8.70 14.52 -9.24
N ARG A 428 -8.42 14.25 -10.51
CA ARG A 428 -7.06 14.23 -11.07
C ARG A 428 -6.27 15.50 -10.71
N THR A 429 -6.87 16.67 -10.84
CA THR A 429 -6.24 17.96 -10.51
C THR A 429 -5.91 18.09 -9.01
N GLY A 430 -6.78 17.60 -8.13
CA GLY A 430 -6.54 17.58 -6.69
C GLY A 430 -5.42 16.63 -6.28
N TYR A 431 -5.43 15.41 -6.84
CA TYR A 431 -4.33 14.47 -6.63
C TYR A 431 -3.00 15.01 -7.15
N ALA A 432 -3.01 15.61 -8.36
CA ALA A 432 -1.80 16.19 -8.93
C ALA A 432 -1.25 17.31 -8.04
N GLN A 433 -2.09 18.18 -7.50
CA GLN A 433 -1.65 19.27 -6.63
C GLN A 433 -1.02 18.72 -5.33
N LEU A 434 -1.65 17.77 -4.64
CA LEU A 434 -1.10 17.20 -3.40
C LEU A 434 0.21 16.45 -3.65
N ALA A 435 0.27 15.67 -4.73
CA ALA A 435 1.48 14.93 -5.08
C ALA A 435 2.64 15.85 -5.48
N THR A 436 2.36 16.94 -6.20
CA THR A 436 3.37 17.96 -6.52
C THR A 436 3.85 18.66 -5.24
N SER A 437 2.94 19.00 -4.32
CA SER A 437 3.31 19.58 -3.03
C SER A 437 4.20 18.64 -2.21
N LEU A 438 3.83 17.34 -2.11
CA LEU A 438 4.64 16.33 -1.45
C LEU A 438 6.05 16.21 -2.06
N ALA A 439 6.12 16.12 -3.39
CA ALA A 439 7.40 16.02 -4.09
C ALA A 439 8.27 17.27 -3.87
N THR A 440 7.65 18.45 -3.87
CA THR A 440 8.33 19.72 -3.60
C THR A 440 8.90 19.77 -2.18
N ASP A 441 8.09 19.43 -1.17
CA ASP A 441 8.53 19.42 0.22
C ASP A 441 9.64 18.38 0.46
N LEU A 442 9.49 17.18 -0.13
CA LEU A 442 10.50 16.13 0.00
C LEU A 442 11.84 16.52 -0.63
N THR A 443 11.79 17.07 -1.85
CA THR A 443 13.01 17.48 -2.56
C THR A 443 13.66 18.71 -1.91
N HIS A 444 12.86 19.65 -1.37
CA HIS A 444 13.37 20.76 -0.59
C HIS A 444 14.10 20.26 0.68
N ALA A 445 13.49 19.36 1.44
CA ALA A 445 14.10 18.77 2.63
C ALA A 445 15.40 17.98 2.28
N TYR A 446 15.41 17.31 1.15
CA TYR A 446 16.61 16.64 0.62
C TYR A 446 17.72 17.66 0.30
N ASP A 447 17.42 18.78 -0.36
CA ASP A 447 18.39 19.81 -0.68
C ASP A 447 18.97 20.47 0.58
N GLU A 448 18.13 20.74 1.58
CA GLU A 448 18.58 21.22 2.89
C GLU A 448 19.51 20.21 3.59
N TRP A 449 19.15 18.92 3.55
CA TRP A 449 19.98 17.85 4.11
C TRP A 449 21.33 17.74 3.39
N ARG A 450 21.38 17.83 2.06
CA ARG A 450 22.65 17.86 1.29
C ARG A 450 23.51 19.06 1.66
N ALA A 451 22.92 20.25 1.76
CA ALA A 451 23.62 21.48 2.14
C ALA A 451 24.26 21.36 3.54
N GLN A 452 23.55 20.74 4.50
CA GLN A 452 24.07 20.49 5.85
C GLN A 452 25.25 19.50 5.85
N LYS A 453 25.31 18.59 4.91
CA LYS A 453 26.44 17.65 4.73
C LYS A 453 27.63 18.27 3.98
N GLY A 454 27.52 19.53 3.56
CA GLY A 454 28.57 20.24 2.82
C GLY A 454 28.72 19.81 1.36
N VAL A 455 27.73 19.12 0.81
CA VAL A 455 27.67 18.70 -0.58
C VAL A 455 26.85 19.72 -1.37
N ALA A 456 27.49 20.40 -2.31
CA ALA A 456 26.76 21.33 -3.20
C ALA A 456 25.67 20.60 -3.98
N PRO A 457 24.51 21.25 -4.23
CA PRO A 457 23.49 20.66 -5.12
C PRO A 457 24.09 20.36 -6.48
N SER A 458 23.83 19.17 -7.03
CA SER A 458 24.24 18.85 -8.39
C SER A 458 23.65 19.86 -9.38
N PRO A 459 24.43 20.37 -10.35
CA PRO A 459 23.89 21.26 -11.37
C PRO A 459 22.74 20.53 -12.09
N LYS A 460 21.61 21.24 -12.27
CA LYS A 460 20.48 20.70 -13.04
C LYS A 460 21.00 20.25 -14.41
N VAL A 461 20.83 18.98 -14.71
CA VAL A 461 21.04 18.48 -16.07
C VAL A 461 19.87 19.05 -16.91
N GLU A 462 20.17 20.08 -17.70
CA GLU A 462 19.24 20.54 -18.73
C GLU A 462 19.20 19.45 -19.82
N HIS A 463 18.08 18.75 -19.91
CA HIS A 463 17.75 17.79 -20.98
C HIS A 463 16.85 18.44 -22.04
#